data_8133df1f649af08fee12034370672c61
#
_entry.id   8133df1f649af08fee12034370672c61
#
_cell.length_a   1.000
_cell.length_b   1.000
_cell.length_c   1.000
_cell.angle_alpha   90.00
_cell.angle_beta   90.00
_cell.angle_gamma   90.00
#
_symmetry.space_group_name_H-M   'P 1'
#
loop_
_entity.id
_entity.type
_entity.pdbx_description
1 polymer ?
#
loop_
_entity_poly.entity_id
_entity_poly.type
_entity_poly.pdbx_seq_one_letter_code
_entity_poly.pdbx_strand_id
1 'polypeptide(L)'
;MPFSASLLAGLDQLACLKKSDRMPVLFTGHGSPTNVLGDNEYRRAWQLFGAQFGTQLPRPQLILCISAHWLTQGWWLTAMARPRTIHDFGGFAQELFEQQYPAPGEPAAAKAISLLVRQRLSAPLGLDAGEWGLDHGAWSVLKPMFPEADIPVIQLSMDYARGPEDHYALAKQLKALRERGVLIVASGNIVHNL
;
A
#
# COMPACT_ATOMS: atom_id res chain seq x y z
N MET A 1 6.98 5.43 -28.07
CA MET A 1 5.71 4.75 -28.42
C MET A 1 4.59 5.53 -27.76
N PRO A 2 3.60 6.06 -28.49
CA PRO A 2 2.46 6.74 -27.89
C PRO A 2 1.66 5.75 -27.06
N PHE A 3 1.23 6.16 -25.87
CA PHE A 3 0.34 5.38 -25.00
C PHE A 3 -0.97 5.12 -25.75
N SER A 4 -1.48 3.88 -25.70
CA SER A 4 -2.73 3.54 -26.36
C SER A 4 -3.89 4.37 -25.77
N ALA A 5 -4.89 4.72 -26.59
CA ALA A 5 -6.08 5.47 -26.17
C ALA A 5 -6.78 4.85 -24.94
N SER A 6 -6.69 3.54 -24.76
CA SER A 6 -7.20 2.78 -23.61
C SER A 6 -6.45 3.11 -22.31
N LEU A 7 -5.15 3.43 -22.37
CA LEU A 7 -4.39 3.83 -21.18
C LEU A 7 -4.76 5.25 -20.73
N LEU A 8 -5.03 6.13 -21.69
CA LEU A 8 -5.47 7.50 -21.43
C LEU A 8 -6.86 7.52 -20.79
N ALA A 9 -7.80 6.71 -21.29
CA ALA A 9 -9.14 6.58 -20.71
C ALA A 9 -9.12 6.01 -19.27
N GLY A 10 -8.17 5.11 -18.95
CA GLY A 10 -7.99 4.60 -17.58
C GLY A 10 -7.38 5.64 -16.63
N LEU A 11 -6.51 6.51 -17.14
CA LEU A 11 -5.90 7.60 -16.34
C LEU A 11 -6.88 8.74 -16.05
N ASP A 12 -7.88 8.98 -16.91
CA ASP A 12 -8.94 9.97 -16.67
C ASP A 12 -9.83 9.54 -15.49
N GLN A 13 -9.93 8.23 -15.20
CA GLN A 13 -10.63 7.71 -14.03
C GLN A 13 -9.91 8.00 -12.70
N LEU A 14 -8.60 8.32 -12.75
CA LEU A 14 -7.81 8.78 -11.62
C LEU A 14 -7.87 10.30 -11.43
N ALA A 15 -8.97 10.95 -11.84
CA ALA A 15 -9.13 12.41 -11.72
C ALA A 15 -9.02 12.92 -10.26
N CYS A 16 -9.25 12.05 -9.27
CA CYS A 16 -9.01 12.35 -7.85
C CYS A 16 -7.52 12.52 -7.50
N LEU A 17 -6.60 12.04 -8.36
CA LEU A 17 -5.15 12.12 -8.17
C LEU A 17 -4.54 13.03 -9.24
N LYS A 18 -3.84 14.07 -8.80
CA LYS A 18 -3.17 15.01 -9.70
C LYS A 18 -1.92 14.37 -10.31
N LYS A 19 -1.56 14.79 -11.53
CA LYS A 19 -0.25 14.45 -12.10
C LYS A 19 0.87 14.92 -11.18
N SER A 20 1.91 14.12 -11.08
CA SER A 20 3.09 14.41 -10.26
C SER A 20 4.35 13.93 -10.98
N ASP A 21 5.49 14.33 -10.46
CA ASP A 21 6.74 13.62 -10.72
C ASP A 21 6.60 12.17 -10.31
N ARG A 22 7.40 11.32 -10.95
CA ARG A 22 7.30 9.88 -10.80
C ARG A 22 7.71 9.44 -9.40
N MET A 23 6.75 8.91 -8.64
CA MET A 23 6.98 8.36 -7.30
C MET A 23 7.90 7.14 -7.33
N PRO A 24 8.73 6.94 -6.29
CA PRO A 24 9.48 5.69 -6.10
C PRO A 24 8.54 4.50 -5.89
N VAL A 25 9.09 3.30 -5.97
CA VAL A 25 8.48 2.05 -5.47
C VAL A 25 9.41 1.51 -4.40
N LEU A 26 8.88 1.12 -3.27
CA LEU A 26 9.62 0.59 -2.16
C LEU A 26 9.28 -0.88 -1.96
N PHE A 27 10.30 -1.69 -1.68
CA PHE A 27 10.15 -2.95 -1.00
C PHE A 27 10.87 -2.83 0.34
N THR A 28 10.17 -3.11 1.44
CA THR A 28 10.71 -2.99 2.79
C THR A 28 10.47 -4.27 3.57
N GLY A 29 11.50 -4.75 4.24
CA GLY A 29 11.36 -5.79 5.25
C GLY A 29 10.66 -5.20 6.48
N HIS A 30 9.48 -5.71 6.88
CA HIS A 30 8.83 -5.26 8.11
C HIS A 30 9.44 -5.92 9.36
N GLY A 31 10.02 -7.12 9.20
CA GLY A 31 10.59 -7.85 10.32
C GLY A 31 9.54 -8.17 11.39
N SER A 32 9.87 -7.90 12.65
CA SER A 32 8.91 -8.00 13.75
C SER A 32 8.09 -6.70 13.85
N PRO A 33 6.78 -6.79 14.17
CA PRO A 33 5.97 -5.60 14.43
C PRO A 33 6.49 -4.77 15.62
N THR A 34 7.30 -5.36 16.49
CA THR A 34 7.97 -4.66 17.60
C THR A 34 8.96 -3.61 17.14
N ASN A 35 9.40 -3.64 15.87
CA ASN A 35 10.29 -2.63 15.31
C ASN A 35 9.67 -1.22 15.29
N VAL A 36 8.35 -1.10 15.43
CA VAL A 36 7.67 0.20 15.59
C VAL A 36 7.89 0.80 16.98
N LEU A 37 8.25 -0.02 17.97
CA LEU A 37 8.45 0.38 19.36
C LEU A 37 9.90 0.80 19.62
N GLY A 38 10.08 1.69 20.60
CA GLY A 38 11.40 2.11 21.07
C GLY A 38 12.29 2.72 20.00
N ASP A 39 13.59 2.73 20.26
CA ASP A 39 14.62 3.19 19.32
C ASP A 39 15.43 2.00 18.80
N ASN A 40 15.38 1.76 17.50
CA ASN A 40 16.10 0.68 16.82
C ASN A 40 16.52 1.12 15.41
N GLU A 41 17.42 0.35 14.80
CA GLU A 41 17.98 0.66 13.49
C GLU A 41 16.93 0.65 12.35
N TYR A 42 15.97 -0.28 12.40
CA TYR A 42 14.91 -0.39 11.39
C TYR A 42 13.98 0.82 11.43
N ARG A 43 13.51 1.19 12.62
CA ARG A 43 12.66 2.37 12.82
C ARG A 43 13.36 3.63 12.36
N ARG A 44 14.64 3.82 12.75
CA ARG A 44 15.43 4.99 12.30
C ARG A 44 15.59 5.02 10.78
N ALA A 45 15.84 3.88 10.14
CA ALA A 45 15.94 3.81 8.68
C ALA A 45 14.64 4.22 8.00
N TRP A 46 13.47 3.75 8.48
CA TRP A 46 12.16 4.13 7.96
C TRP A 46 11.88 5.62 8.18
N GLN A 47 12.20 6.18 9.34
CA GLN A 47 12.07 7.62 9.63
C GLN A 47 12.93 8.47 8.70
N LEU A 48 14.20 8.13 8.53
CA LEU A 48 15.13 8.83 7.64
C LEU A 48 14.68 8.77 6.19
N PHE A 49 14.13 7.63 5.77
CA PHE A 49 13.60 7.49 4.42
C PHE A 49 12.31 8.32 4.26
N GLY A 50 11.39 8.24 5.21
CA GLY A 50 10.14 9.01 5.23
C GLY A 50 10.38 10.53 5.18
N ALA A 51 11.40 11.03 5.86
CA ALA A 51 11.76 12.45 5.89
C ALA A 51 12.23 13.01 4.52
N GLN A 52 12.54 12.14 3.56
CA GLN A 52 12.89 12.59 2.20
C GLN A 52 11.68 13.03 1.39
N PHE A 53 10.48 12.52 1.71
CA PHE A 53 9.25 12.90 1.01
C PHE A 53 8.82 14.33 1.36
N GLY A 54 8.55 15.11 0.33
CA GLY A 54 8.26 16.54 0.45
C GLY A 54 9.50 17.45 0.48
N THR A 55 10.70 16.86 0.51
CA THR A 55 11.99 17.58 0.46
C THR A 55 12.83 17.20 -0.74
N GLN A 56 13.31 15.97 -0.82
CA GLN A 56 14.10 15.42 -1.93
C GLN A 56 13.22 14.59 -2.90
N LEU A 57 12.17 13.98 -2.40
CA LEU A 57 11.19 13.20 -3.15
C LEU A 57 9.82 13.91 -3.10
N PRO A 58 8.98 13.73 -4.13
CA PRO A 58 7.62 14.28 -4.10
C PRO A 58 6.84 13.74 -2.90
N ARG A 59 6.00 14.58 -2.27
CA ARG A 59 5.08 14.13 -1.23
C ARG A 59 4.02 13.23 -1.85
N PRO A 60 3.76 12.03 -1.31
CA PRO A 60 2.70 11.16 -1.81
C PRO A 60 1.32 11.80 -1.65
N GLN A 61 0.46 11.64 -2.66
CA GLN A 61 -0.97 11.95 -2.57
C GLN A 61 -1.76 10.75 -2.05
N LEU A 62 -1.21 9.54 -2.27
CA LEU A 62 -1.79 8.27 -1.85
C LEU A 62 -0.65 7.26 -1.65
N ILE A 63 -0.78 6.39 -0.67
CA ILE A 63 0.07 5.21 -0.50
C ILE A 63 -0.74 3.98 -0.88
N LEU A 64 -0.23 3.19 -1.83
CA LEU A 64 -0.72 1.85 -2.13
C LEU A 64 0.22 0.85 -1.45
N CYS A 65 -0.23 0.26 -0.34
CA CYS A 65 0.55 -0.70 0.42
C CYS A 65 0.18 -2.14 0.04
N ILE A 66 1.15 -2.98 -0.23
CA ILE A 66 0.98 -4.42 -0.43
C ILE A 66 1.64 -5.10 0.77
N SER A 67 0.85 -5.75 1.63
CA SER A 67 1.37 -6.49 2.78
C SER A 67 1.35 -7.98 2.52
N ALA A 68 2.41 -8.67 2.95
CA ALA A 68 2.49 -10.12 2.91
C ALA A 68 1.46 -10.82 3.83
N HIS A 69 0.78 -10.08 4.71
CA HIS A 69 -0.20 -10.61 5.67
C HIS A 69 -1.63 -10.64 5.16
N TRP A 70 -1.96 -9.87 4.13
CA TRP A 70 -3.32 -9.91 3.55
C TRP A 70 -3.39 -10.84 2.35
N LEU A 71 -3.68 -12.11 2.63
CA LEU A 71 -3.83 -13.16 1.64
C LEU A 71 -5.32 -13.44 1.39
N THR A 72 -5.74 -13.39 0.13
CA THR A 72 -7.14 -13.56 -0.28
C THR A 72 -7.27 -14.48 -1.49
N GLN A 73 -8.46 -14.93 -1.78
CA GLN A 73 -8.78 -15.50 -3.08
C GLN A 73 -9.20 -14.37 -4.02
N GLY A 74 -8.44 -14.17 -5.09
CA GLY A 74 -8.48 -12.96 -5.89
C GLY A 74 -7.75 -11.79 -5.21
N TRP A 75 -7.53 -10.71 -5.94
CA TRP A 75 -6.93 -9.49 -5.39
C TRP A 75 -8.00 -8.51 -4.93
N TRP A 76 -7.78 -7.90 -3.77
CA TRP A 76 -8.70 -6.96 -3.14
C TRP A 76 -7.99 -5.65 -2.78
N LEU A 77 -8.72 -4.54 -2.85
CA LEU A 77 -8.29 -3.24 -2.37
C LEU A 77 -9.15 -2.83 -1.18
N THR A 78 -8.55 -2.32 -0.11
CA THR A 78 -9.32 -1.62 0.92
C THR A 78 -9.98 -0.39 0.33
N ALA A 79 -11.29 -0.25 0.53
CA ALA A 79 -12.12 0.79 -0.09
C ALA A 79 -13.00 1.52 0.93
N MET A 80 -12.58 1.57 2.20
CA MET A 80 -13.22 2.33 3.27
C MET A 80 -12.53 3.67 3.48
N ALA A 81 -13.27 4.68 3.93
CA ALA A 81 -12.72 6.02 4.22
C ALA A 81 -11.86 6.06 5.50
N ARG A 82 -12.07 5.10 6.41
CA ARG A 82 -11.36 5.00 7.69
C ARG A 82 -10.98 3.54 7.93
N PRO A 83 -9.87 3.07 7.33
CA PRO A 83 -9.38 1.72 7.59
C PRO A 83 -8.96 1.59 9.06
N ARG A 84 -9.39 0.50 9.70
CA ARG A 84 -8.96 0.19 11.07
C ARG A 84 -7.51 -0.28 11.09
N THR A 85 -6.80 -0.03 12.19
CA THR A 85 -5.51 -0.67 12.47
C THR A 85 -5.77 -2.12 12.90
N ILE A 86 -5.18 -3.09 12.20
CA ILE A 86 -5.34 -4.52 12.50
C ILE A 86 -4.10 -5.04 13.23
N HIS A 87 -4.36 -5.77 14.34
CA HIS A 87 -3.34 -6.45 15.11
C HIS A 87 -3.43 -7.96 14.83
N ASP A 88 -2.96 -8.36 13.64
CA ASP A 88 -3.01 -9.72 13.10
C ASP A 88 -1.87 -10.60 13.62
N PHE A 89 -1.53 -10.46 14.90
CA PHE A 89 -0.47 -11.18 15.61
C PHE A 89 -0.91 -11.53 17.04
N GLY A 90 -0.16 -12.41 17.69
CA GLY A 90 -0.36 -12.78 19.10
C GLY A 90 0.95 -12.92 19.85
N GLY A 91 0.89 -12.99 21.19
CA GLY A 91 2.06 -13.29 22.03
C GLY A 91 3.03 -12.12 22.26
N PHE A 92 2.63 -10.88 21.92
CA PHE A 92 3.44 -9.68 22.15
C PHE A 92 2.99 -8.90 23.38
N ALA A 93 3.81 -7.92 23.79
CA ALA A 93 3.48 -7.01 24.89
C ALA A 93 2.27 -6.14 24.56
N GLN A 94 1.50 -5.75 25.58
CA GLN A 94 0.28 -4.95 25.48
C GLN A 94 0.52 -3.64 24.71
N GLU A 95 1.66 -3.00 24.91
CA GLU A 95 2.04 -1.75 24.21
C GLU A 95 1.93 -1.87 22.68
N LEU A 96 2.18 -3.04 22.11
CA LEU A 96 2.07 -3.25 20.67
C LEU A 96 0.61 -3.30 20.22
N PHE A 97 -0.29 -3.86 21.01
CA PHE A 97 -1.74 -3.87 20.73
C PHE A 97 -2.38 -2.49 20.88
N GLU A 98 -1.74 -1.58 21.57
CA GLU A 98 -2.19 -0.19 21.75
C GLU A 98 -1.76 0.71 20.59
N GLN A 99 -0.89 0.21 19.71
CA GLN A 99 -0.46 0.99 18.56
C GLN A 99 -1.63 1.25 17.61
N GLN A 100 -1.76 2.50 17.17
CA GLN A 100 -2.77 2.92 16.19
C GLN A 100 -2.07 3.68 15.05
N TYR A 101 -2.60 3.49 13.84
CA TYR A 101 -2.18 4.25 12.66
C TYR A 101 -3.44 4.70 11.90
N PRO A 102 -4.06 5.82 12.30
CA PRO A 102 -5.37 6.26 11.82
C PRO A 102 -5.30 7.00 10.47
N ALA A 103 -4.47 6.52 9.55
CA ALA A 103 -4.41 7.09 8.21
C ALA A 103 -5.78 6.96 7.52
N PRO A 104 -6.24 8.01 6.81
CA PRO A 104 -7.46 7.92 6.03
C PRO A 104 -7.30 6.91 4.89
N GLY A 105 -8.42 6.35 4.44
CA GLY A 105 -8.48 5.63 3.17
C GLY A 105 -9.00 6.54 2.05
N GLU A 106 -8.99 6.02 0.81
CA GLU A 106 -9.48 6.78 -0.35
C GLU A 106 -10.32 5.87 -1.26
N PRO A 107 -11.62 5.69 -0.94
CA PRO A 107 -12.53 4.80 -1.69
C PRO A 107 -12.64 5.14 -3.18
N ALA A 108 -12.59 6.43 -3.52
CA ALA A 108 -12.67 6.85 -4.92
C ALA A 108 -11.43 6.39 -5.71
N ALA A 109 -10.25 6.53 -5.11
CA ALA A 109 -9.02 6.03 -5.72
C ALA A 109 -8.99 4.50 -5.80
N ALA A 110 -9.46 3.78 -4.77
CA ALA A 110 -9.57 2.32 -4.79
C ALA A 110 -10.44 1.84 -5.96
N LYS A 111 -11.60 2.47 -6.15
CA LYS A 111 -12.50 2.19 -7.29
C LYS A 111 -11.82 2.49 -8.63
N ALA A 112 -11.14 3.62 -8.74
CA ALA A 112 -10.44 4.00 -9.96
C ALA A 112 -9.29 3.03 -10.30
N ILE A 113 -8.52 2.60 -9.30
CA ILE A 113 -7.45 1.60 -9.46
C ILE A 113 -8.04 0.25 -9.90
N SER A 114 -9.12 -0.21 -9.28
CA SER A 114 -9.79 -1.46 -9.67
C SER A 114 -10.25 -1.42 -11.13
N LEU A 115 -10.81 -0.31 -11.60
CA LEU A 115 -11.23 -0.14 -12.98
C LEU A 115 -10.05 -0.06 -13.96
N LEU A 116 -8.96 0.62 -13.58
CA LEU A 116 -7.74 0.70 -14.38
C LEU A 116 -7.14 -0.68 -14.65
N VAL A 117 -7.07 -1.51 -13.62
CA VAL A 117 -6.50 -2.86 -13.69
C VAL A 117 -7.43 -3.83 -14.41
N ARG A 118 -8.77 -3.72 -14.21
CA ARG A 118 -9.79 -4.58 -14.84
C ARG A 118 -9.66 -4.67 -16.35
N GLN A 119 -9.24 -3.59 -17.01
CA GLN A 119 -9.11 -3.56 -18.47
C GLN A 119 -8.05 -4.54 -19.02
N ARG A 120 -7.23 -5.15 -18.16
CA ARG A 120 -6.06 -5.93 -18.57
C ARG A 120 -5.88 -7.26 -17.85
N LEU A 121 -6.67 -7.50 -16.81
CA LEU A 121 -6.71 -8.79 -16.11
C LEU A 121 -8.00 -9.52 -16.43
N SER A 122 -7.96 -10.84 -16.38
CA SER A 122 -9.13 -11.71 -16.56
C SER A 122 -10.18 -11.54 -15.44
N ALA A 123 -9.82 -10.94 -14.32
CA ALA A 123 -10.71 -10.66 -13.19
C ALA A 123 -10.46 -9.24 -12.65
N PRO A 124 -11.51 -8.50 -12.23
CA PRO A 124 -11.35 -7.20 -11.58
C PRO A 124 -10.77 -7.38 -10.18
N LEU A 125 -10.13 -6.32 -9.64
CA LEU A 125 -9.82 -6.25 -8.22
C LEU A 125 -11.12 -6.09 -7.43
N GLY A 126 -11.27 -6.88 -6.36
CA GLY A 126 -12.34 -6.70 -5.38
C GLY A 126 -12.16 -5.39 -4.59
N LEU A 127 -13.26 -4.88 -4.05
CA LEU A 127 -13.27 -3.73 -3.18
C LEU A 127 -13.76 -4.16 -1.80
N ASP A 128 -12.90 -4.08 -0.81
CA ASP A 128 -13.24 -4.37 0.58
C ASP A 128 -13.70 -3.08 1.27
N ALA A 129 -14.96 -3.06 1.67
CA ALA A 129 -15.60 -1.88 2.26
C ALA A 129 -15.55 -1.85 3.81
N GLY A 130 -14.98 -2.88 4.47
CA GLY A 130 -14.94 -2.87 5.94
C GLY A 130 -14.48 -4.16 6.63
N GLU A 131 -14.16 -5.21 5.89
CA GLU A 131 -13.74 -6.49 6.48
C GLU A 131 -12.28 -6.45 6.95
N TRP A 132 -11.39 -5.87 6.13
CA TRP A 132 -9.98 -5.68 6.45
C TRP A 132 -9.69 -4.28 7.02
N GLY A 133 -8.49 -3.79 6.83
CA GLY A 133 -8.00 -2.49 7.25
C GLY A 133 -6.53 -2.35 6.89
N LEU A 134 -5.71 -1.84 7.81
CA LEU A 134 -4.25 -1.80 7.70
C LEU A 134 -3.67 -2.81 8.68
N ASP A 135 -3.08 -3.90 8.18
CA ASP A 135 -2.44 -4.92 9.01
C ASP A 135 -1.05 -4.49 9.50
N HIS A 136 -0.44 -5.31 10.37
CA HIS A 136 0.84 -4.92 10.97
C HIS A 136 1.97 -4.80 9.94
N GLY A 137 1.96 -5.57 8.87
CA GLY A 137 2.93 -5.41 7.80
C GLY A 137 2.84 -4.05 7.11
N ALA A 138 1.65 -3.45 7.07
CA ALA A 138 1.45 -2.10 6.55
C ALA A 138 1.75 -1.03 7.62
N TRP A 139 1.01 -1.03 8.75
CA TRP A 139 1.10 0.09 9.69
C TRP A 139 2.43 0.16 10.45
N SER A 140 3.10 -0.97 10.73
CA SER A 140 4.35 -0.94 11.48
C SER A 140 5.50 -0.27 10.70
N VAL A 141 5.41 -0.30 9.38
CA VAL A 141 6.36 0.36 8.47
C VAL A 141 5.94 1.80 8.17
N LEU A 142 4.66 2.02 7.89
CA LEU A 142 4.16 3.33 7.49
C LEU A 142 4.13 4.33 8.64
N LYS A 143 3.86 3.88 9.87
CA LYS A 143 3.83 4.74 11.06
C LYS A 143 5.16 5.47 11.33
N PRO A 144 6.33 4.82 11.31
CA PRO A 144 7.59 5.54 11.42
C PRO A 144 7.95 6.37 10.19
N MET A 145 7.55 5.97 8.98
CA MET A 145 7.80 6.75 7.75
C MET A 145 6.94 8.02 7.67
N PHE A 146 5.67 7.92 8.06
CA PHE A 146 4.67 8.98 7.95
C PHE A 146 3.89 9.09 9.26
N PRO A 147 4.51 9.58 10.33
CA PRO A 147 3.94 9.56 11.68
C PRO A 147 2.66 10.39 11.84
N GLU A 148 2.47 11.40 10.99
CA GLU A 148 1.27 12.26 11.00
C GLU A 148 0.01 11.53 10.52
N ALA A 149 0.16 10.37 9.87
CA ALA A 149 -0.94 9.55 9.32
C ALA A 149 -1.95 10.37 8.47
N ASP A 150 -1.47 11.39 7.77
CA ASP A 150 -2.29 12.34 7.01
C ASP A 150 -2.33 12.04 5.50
N ILE A 151 -1.55 11.07 5.05
CA ILE A 151 -1.57 10.58 3.66
C ILE A 151 -2.54 9.41 3.57
N PRO A 152 -3.52 9.44 2.65
CA PRO A 152 -4.42 8.31 2.46
C PRO A 152 -3.67 7.01 2.14
N VAL A 153 -4.15 5.89 2.71
CA VAL A 153 -3.59 4.56 2.48
C VAL A 153 -4.65 3.62 1.95
N ILE A 154 -4.32 2.93 0.87
CA ILE A 154 -5.08 1.78 0.36
C ILE A 154 -4.17 0.58 0.46
N GLN A 155 -4.68 -0.52 1.00
CA GLN A 155 -3.95 -1.79 1.01
C GLN A 155 -4.44 -2.67 -0.13
N LEU A 156 -3.51 -3.35 -0.81
CA LEU A 156 -3.77 -4.35 -1.84
C LEU A 156 -3.40 -5.72 -1.30
N SER A 157 -4.33 -6.67 -1.38
CA SER A 157 -4.08 -8.06 -0.99
C SER A 157 -3.22 -8.81 -2.01
N MET A 158 -2.67 -9.93 -1.58
CA MET A 158 -2.05 -10.92 -2.44
C MET A 158 -3.02 -12.08 -2.67
N ASP A 159 -3.14 -12.55 -3.91
CA ASP A 159 -3.97 -13.70 -4.26
C ASP A 159 -3.17 -15.00 -4.04
N TYR A 160 -3.51 -15.75 -2.99
CA TYR A 160 -2.82 -17.02 -2.67
C TYR A 160 -3.02 -18.12 -3.71
N ALA A 161 -4.03 -17.99 -4.59
CA ALA A 161 -4.29 -18.95 -5.67
C ALA A 161 -3.47 -18.68 -6.94
N ARG A 162 -2.67 -17.59 -6.96
CA ARG A 162 -1.88 -17.14 -8.11
C ARG A 162 -0.39 -17.26 -7.89
N GLY A 163 0.32 -17.52 -8.97
CA GLY A 163 1.78 -17.60 -8.96
C GLY A 163 2.46 -16.21 -9.02
N PRO A 164 3.78 -16.17 -8.82
CA PRO A 164 4.58 -14.93 -8.87
C PRO A 164 4.43 -14.16 -10.19
N GLU A 165 4.24 -14.87 -11.30
CA GLU A 165 4.09 -14.29 -12.64
C GLU A 165 2.82 -13.44 -12.77
N ASP A 166 1.71 -13.90 -12.16
CA ASP A 166 0.45 -13.16 -12.14
C ASP A 166 0.57 -11.89 -11.28
N HIS A 167 1.23 -11.99 -10.12
CA HIS A 167 1.52 -10.82 -9.27
C HIS A 167 2.43 -9.82 -9.99
N TYR A 168 3.43 -10.29 -10.71
CA TYR A 168 4.28 -9.43 -11.52
C TYR A 168 3.49 -8.74 -12.65
N ALA A 169 2.57 -9.48 -13.31
CA ALA A 169 1.71 -8.92 -14.34
C ALA A 169 0.78 -7.84 -13.78
N LEU A 170 0.20 -8.06 -12.59
CA LEU A 170 -0.58 -7.05 -11.86
C LEU A 170 0.30 -5.81 -11.55
N ALA A 171 1.47 -6.00 -10.97
CA ALA A 171 2.38 -4.91 -10.60
C ALA A 171 2.74 -4.02 -11.78
N LYS A 172 2.91 -4.60 -12.98
CA LYS A 172 3.14 -3.83 -14.23
C LYS A 172 1.97 -2.91 -14.58
N GLN A 173 0.73 -3.27 -14.22
CA GLN A 173 -0.44 -2.42 -14.45
C GLN A 173 -0.46 -1.22 -13.49
N LEU A 174 0.04 -1.40 -12.27
CA LEU A 174 0.09 -0.35 -11.25
C LEU A 174 1.16 0.72 -11.53
N LYS A 175 2.09 0.46 -12.46
CA LYS A 175 3.20 1.38 -12.77
C LYS A 175 2.74 2.81 -13.08
N ALA A 176 1.61 2.97 -13.77
CA ALA A 176 1.08 4.29 -14.17
C ALA A 176 0.62 5.15 -12.97
N LEU A 177 0.30 4.54 -11.84
CA LEU A 177 -0.10 5.24 -10.62
C LEU A 177 1.03 6.14 -10.08
N ARG A 178 2.27 5.78 -10.34
CA ARG A 178 3.44 6.52 -9.88
C ARG A 178 3.52 7.94 -10.45
N GLU A 179 2.96 8.19 -11.61
CA GLU A 179 2.88 9.52 -12.25
C GLU A 179 1.63 10.31 -11.78
N ARG A 180 0.92 9.75 -10.80
CA ARG A 180 -0.25 10.34 -10.14
C ARG A 180 -0.04 10.49 -8.61
N GLY A 181 1.21 10.61 -8.18
CA GLY A 181 1.54 10.83 -6.78
C GLY A 181 1.28 9.62 -5.88
N VAL A 182 1.15 8.40 -6.46
CA VAL A 182 0.97 7.18 -5.67
C VAL A 182 2.33 6.57 -5.33
N LEU A 183 2.65 6.54 -4.05
CA LEU A 183 3.76 5.77 -3.51
C LEU A 183 3.32 4.31 -3.37
N ILE A 184 4.02 3.40 -4.04
CA ILE A 184 3.79 1.97 -3.90
C ILE A 184 4.79 1.43 -2.88
N VAL A 185 4.28 0.80 -1.81
CA VAL A 185 5.07 0.19 -0.74
C VAL A 185 4.71 -1.28 -0.65
N ALA A 186 5.64 -2.15 -0.99
CA ALA A 186 5.51 -3.58 -0.70
C ALA A 186 6.22 -3.89 0.62
N SER A 187 5.50 -4.51 1.54
CA SER A 187 5.97 -4.87 2.87
C SER A 187 5.94 -6.39 3.06
N GLY A 188 7.11 -6.96 3.24
CA GLY A 188 7.31 -8.39 3.43
C GLY A 188 8.77 -8.66 3.80
N ASN A 189 9.13 -9.90 4.00
CA ASN A 189 10.51 -10.31 4.20
C ASN A 189 10.95 -11.25 3.06
N ILE A 190 12.23 -11.19 2.68
CA ILE A 190 12.79 -12.09 1.65
C ILE A 190 12.71 -13.53 2.14
N VAL A 191 12.95 -13.73 3.44
CA VAL A 191 12.77 -15.00 4.14
C VAL A 191 11.82 -14.75 5.29
N HIS A 192 10.68 -15.44 5.31
CA HIS A 192 9.68 -15.37 6.36
C HIS A 192 9.65 -16.74 7.04
N ASN A 193 10.11 -16.80 8.29
CA ASN A 193 9.98 -17.99 9.12
C ASN A 193 8.65 -17.86 9.88
N LEU A 194 7.65 -18.58 9.40
CA LEU A 194 6.32 -18.66 10.01
C LEU A 194 6.28 -19.78 11.03
#